data_84080545f2381b2bb33159b78c29edaf
#
_entry.id   84080545f2381b2bb33159b78c29edaf
#
_cell.length_a   1.000
_cell.length_b   1.000
_cell.length_c   1.000
_cell.angle_alpha   90.00
_cell.angle_beta   90.00
_cell.angle_gamma   90.00
#
_symmetry.space_group_name_H-M   'P 1'
#
loop_
_entity.id
_entity.type
_entity.pdbx_description
1 polymer ?
#
loop_
_entity_poly.entity_id
_entity_poly.type
_entity_poly.pdbx_seq_one_letter_code
_entity_poly.pdbx_strand_id
1 'polypeptide(L)'
;MIRILGLTAMLVLGANAAASAAVVVSSKLSSESAIIGEMLRLLLNANGIPTVDRMTLAGTPIMRRAIIAGEIDLYVEYTGNAAFFFNLASDPAWKDLDKGYQLGSRLDYQAHKIVWLTPANASNAWALAVREDVAKPNGLNTMSDFGRWVSGGAALVLACSAEFANSSTLRSLEKTYGFTLRPDQLIVLAGGDTSATIRAAAEQTNGTNTAMVYTTDGAIVEAHLRILDDDRHDQPVYAPVPIIRESVLRPNPRSAEIIKPLMQSFTQAKLQRLNERVQMDGEAPNAVAEDYLKAAGLLGSR
;
A
#
# COMPACT_ATOMS: atom_id res chain seq x y z
N MET A 1 -36.86 -60.18 -45.84
CA MET A 1 -36.30 -58.79 -45.88
C MET A 1 -36.36 -58.21 -44.49
N ILE A 2 -35.24 -58.22 -43.80
CA ILE A 2 -35.10 -57.66 -42.43
C ILE A 2 -34.34 -56.36 -42.58
N ARG A 3 -34.94 -55.23 -42.24
CA ARG A 3 -34.30 -53.90 -42.21
C ARG A 3 -33.69 -53.68 -40.78
N ILE A 4 -32.38 -53.61 -40.72
CA ILE A 4 -31.65 -53.22 -39.50
C ILE A 4 -31.61 -51.72 -39.47
N LEU A 5 -32.25 -51.05 -38.49
CA LEU A 5 -32.08 -49.65 -38.18
C LEU A 5 -30.83 -49.48 -37.33
N GLY A 6 -29.80 -48.84 -37.86
CA GLY A 6 -28.66 -48.43 -37.11
C GLY A 6 -28.95 -47.18 -36.27
N LEU A 7 -28.85 -47.32 -34.93
CA LEU A 7 -29.00 -46.22 -33.99
C LEU A 7 -27.60 -45.61 -33.76
N THR A 8 -27.34 -44.44 -34.35
CA THR A 8 -26.10 -43.70 -34.14
C THR A 8 -26.21 -42.89 -32.84
N ALA A 9 -25.57 -43.37 -31.77
CA ALA A 9 -25.47 -42.63 -30.50
C ALA A 9 -24.43 -41.51 -30.66
N MET A 10 -24.87 -40.27 -30.65
CA MET A 10 -24.05 -39.09 -30.67
C MET A 10 -23.58 -38.80 -29.20
N LEU A 11 -22.33 -39.14 -28.88
CA LEU A 11 -21.72 -38.77 -27.59
C LEU A 11 -21.46 -37.25 -27.59
N VAL A 12 -22.29 -36.51 -26.86
CA VAL A 12 -22.05 -35.11 -26.53
C VAL A 12 -21.02 -35.09 -25.40
N LEU A 13 -19.74 -34.89 -25.72
CA LEU A 13 -18.73 -34.54 -24.71
C LEU A 13 -19.06 -33.14 -24.19
N GLY A 14 -19.79 -33.07 -23.09
CA GLY A 14 -19.91 -31.84 -22.30
C GLY A 14 -18.55 -31.49 -21.72
N ALA A 15 -17.90 -30.45 -22.23
CA ALA A 15 -16.74 -29.84 -21.57
C ALA A 15 -17.23 -29.28 -20.24
N ASN A 16 -17.04 -30.01 -19.14
CA ASN A 16 -17.12 -29.47 -17.80
C ASN A 16 -16.01 -28.45 -17.67
N ALA A 17 -16.30 -27.19 -17.94
CA ALA A 17 -15.45 -26.09 -17.45
C ALA A 17 -15.53 -26.17 -15.93
N ALA A 18 -14.49 -26.71 -15.31
CA ALA A 18 -14.34 -26.67 -13.87
C ALA A 18 -14.47 -25.20 -13.46
N ALA A 19 -15.54 -24.85 -12.74
CA ALA A 19 -15.71 -23.52 -12.20
C ALA A 19 -14.48 -23.22 -11.34
N SER A 20 -13.68 -22.22 -11.74
CA SER A 20 -12.54 -21.78 -10.96
C SER A 20 -13.03 -21.36 -9.58
N ALA A 21 -12.38 -21.84 -8.54
CA ALA A 21 -12.69 -21.41 -7.17
C ALA A 21 -12.58 -19.88 -7.08
N ALA A 22 -13.51 -19.25 -6.36
CA ALA A 22 -13.49 -17.81 -6.18
C ALA A 22 -12.23 -17.38 -5.44
N VAL A 23 -11.62 -16.29 -5.90
CA VAL A 23 -10.40 -15.72 -5.30
C VAL A 23 -10.75 -14.89 -4.07
N VAL A 24 -10.20 -15.25 -2.91
CA VAL A 24 -10.41 -14.50 -1.66
C VAL A 24 -9.51 -13.27 -1.69
N VAL A 25 -10.11 -12.09 -1.93
CA VAL A 25 -9.42 -10.81 -1.98
C VAL A 25 -9.56 -10.09 -0.65
N SER A 26 -8.45 -9.56 -0.14
CA SER A 26 -8.41 -8.87 1.14
C SER A 26 -7.64 -7.55 1.06
N SER A 27 -7.68 -6.78 2.15
CA SER A 27 -6.89 -5.55 2.31
C SER A 27 -6.45 -5.37 3.75
N LYS A 28 -5.40 -4.57 3.93
CA LYS A 28 -5.04 -4.01 5.22
C LYS A 28 -6.09 -2.97 5.68
N LEU A 29 -5.96 -2.49 6.90
CA LEU A 29 -6.88 -1.50 7.49
C LEU A 29 -6.73 -0.09 6.91
N SER A 30 -5.62 0.22 6.22
CA SER A 30 -5.40 1.55 5.65
C SER A 30 -6.30 1.83 4.45
N SER A 31 -6.69 3.09 4.28
CA SER A 31 -7.53 3.56 3.17
C SER A 31 -6.97 3.15 1.80
N GLU A 32 -5.68 3.35 1.56
CA GLU A 32 -5.02 2.98 0.30
C GLU A 32 -5.14 1.48 0.00
N SER A 33 -4.86 0.64 1.00
CA SER A 33 -4.96 -0.81 0.83
C SER A 33 -6.39 -1.25 0.56
N ALA A 34 -7.38 -0.62 1.21
CA ALA A 34 -8.80 -0.90 0.98
C ALA A 34 -9.23 -0.47 -0.44
N ILE A 35 -8.85 0.73 -0.89
CA ILE A 35 -9.16 1.22 -2.24
C ILE A 35 -8.58 0.30 -3.30
N ILE A 36 -7.27 -0.01 -3.22
CA ILE A 36 -6.62 -0.87 -4.22
C ILE A 36 -7.18 -2.30 -4.15
N GLY A 37 -7.44 -2.83 -2.95
CA GLY A 37 -8.09 -4.13 -2.76
C GLY A 37 -9.45 -4.22 -3.45
N GLU A 38 -10.30 -3.18 -3.30
CA GLU A 38 -11.58 -3.09 -4.00
C GLU A 38 -11.41 -3.01 -5.52
N MET A 39 -10.41 -2.27 -6.00
CA MET A 39 -10.10 -2.23 -7.44
C MET A 39 -9.73 -3.61 -7.98
N LEU A 40 -8.90 -4.37 -7.26
CA LEU A 40 -8.53 -5.74 -7.64
C LEU A 40 -9.77 -6.64 -7.70
N ARG A 41 -10.64 -6.58 -6.70
CA ARG A 41 -11.88 -7.35 -6.63
C ARG A 41 -12.82 -7.02 -7.79
N LEU A 42 -13.07 -5.74 -8.05
CA LEU A 42 -13.94 -5.28 -9.13
C LEU A 42 -13.40 -5.68 -10.51
N LEU A 43 -12.09 -5.53 -10.74
CA LEU A 43 -11.47 -5.92 -12.00
C LEU A 43 -11.56 -7.42 -12.27
N LEU A 44 -11.27 -8.26 -11.28
CA LEU A 44 -11.34 -9.70 -11.42
C LEU A 44 -12.78 -10.14 -11.74
N ASN A 45 -13.77 -9.63 -10.98
CA ASN A 45 -15.18 -9.93 -11.21
C ASN A 45 -15.65 -9.50 -12.61
N ALA A 46 -15.28 -8.29 -13.05
CA ALA A 46 -15.64 -7.77 -14.38
C ALA A 46 -15.06 -8.62 -15.53
N ASN A 47 -13.95 -9.33 -15.26
CA ASN A 47 -13.29 -10.22 -16.22
C ASN A 47 -13.66 -11.71 -16.04
N GLY A 48 -14.74 -12.00 -15.29
CA GLY A 48 -15.28 -13.36 -15.13
C GLY A 48 -14.49 -14.25 -14.15
N ILE A 49 -13.63 -13.67 -13.31
CA ILE A 49 -12.93 -14.35 -12.23
C ILE A 49 -13.67 -14.02 -10.93
N PRO A 50 -14.49 -14.93 -10.38
CA PRO A 50 -15.27 -14.64 -9.18
C PRO A 50 -14.38 -14.40 -7.96
N THR A 51 -14.80 -13.48 -7.09
CA THR A 51 -14.07 -13.15 -5.87
C THR A 51 -14.93 -13.27 -4.62
N VAL A 52 -14.27 -13.53 -3.50
CA VAL A 52 -14.83 -13.42 -2.14
C VAL A 52 -14.21 -12.22 -1.46
N ASP A 53 -15.03 -11.38 -0.88
CA ASP A 53 -14.64 -10.17 -0.17
C ASP A 53 -14.21 -10.49 1.27
N ARG A 54 -12.98 -10.08 1.62
CA ARG A 54 -12.40 -10.11 2.96
C ARG A 54 -11.65 -8.81 3.26
N MET A 55 -12.20 -7.68 2.81
CA MET A 55 -11.56 -6.36 2.97
C MET A 55 -11.38 -5.95 4.44
N THR A 56 -10.43 -5.06 4.67
CA THR A 56 -10.10 -4.46 5.98
C THR A 56 -9.89 -5.50 7.08
N LEU A 57 -9.16 -6.58 6.76
CA LEU A 57 -9.00 -7.68 7.68
C LEU A 57 -8.10 -7.32 8.88
N ALA A 58 -6.89 -6.79 8.63
CA ALA A 58 -5.93 -6.52 9.69
C ALA A 58 -4.69 -5.73 9.21
N GLY A 59 -3.75 -5.48 10.13
CA GLY A 59 -2.41 -4.96 9.82
C GLY A 59 -1.48 -6.03 9.22
N THR A 60 -0.30 -5.59 8.77
CA THR A 60 0.68 -6.39 8.02
C THR A 60 1.00 -7.76 8.63
N PRO A 61 1.26 -7.93 9.95
CA PRO A 61 1.63 -9.25 10.47
C PRO A 61 0.52 -10.29 10.39
N ILE A 62 -0.74 -9.88 10.51
CA ILE A 62 -1.90 -10.78 10.41
C ILE A 62 -2.17 -11.11 8.95
N MET A 63 -2.17 -10.10 8.07
CA MET A 63 -2.34 -10.29 6.63
C MET A 63 -1.30 -11.27 6.07
N ARG A 64 -0.04 -11.13 6.51
CA ARG A 64 1.05 -12.02 6.11
C ARG A 64 0.79 -13.47 6.51
N ARG A 65 0.34 -13.71 7.74
CA ARG A 65 -0.03 -15.05 8.19
C ARG A 65 -1.21 -15.62 7.42
N ALA A 66 -2.24 -14.79 7.17
CA ALA A 66 -3.46 -15.22 6.48
C ALA A 66 -3.18 -15.71 5.04
N ILE A 67 -2.32 -14.99 4.27
CA ILE A 67 -1.99 -15.43 2.91
C ILE A 67 -1.12 -16.69 2.90
N ILE A 68 -0.18 -16.82 3.84
CA ILE A 68 0.66 -18.02 3.98
C ILE A 68 -0.20 -19.23 4.38
N ALA A 69 -1.17 -19.05 5.28
CA ALA A 69 -2.11 -20.08 5.71
C ALA A 69 -3.16 -20.44 4.65
N GLY A 70 -3.34 -19.59 3.61
CA GLY A 70 -4.35 -19.78 2.59
C GLY A 70 -5.77 -19.35 3.00
N GLU A 71 -5.90 -18.52 4.02
CA GLU A 71 -7.16 -17.92 4.45
C GLU A 71 -7.59 -16.78 3.53
N ILE A 72 -6.63 -16.14 2.87
CA ILE A 72 -6.80 -15.17 1.78
C ILE A 72 -5.89 -15.55 0.62
N ASP A 73 -6.22 -15.09 -0.59
CA ASP A 73 -5.52 -15.46 -1.81
C ASP A 73 -4.76 -14.32 -2.46
N LEU A 74 -5.27 -13.10 -2.34
CA LEU A 74 -4.77 -11.89 -3.00
C LEU A 74 -4.96 -10.68 -2.09
N TYR A 75 -3.92 -9.87 -1.93
CA TYR A 75 -4.01 -8.54 -1.34
C TYR A 75 -2.84 -7.66 -1.82
N VAL A 76 -2.90 -6.36 -1.51
CA VAL A 76 -1.79 -5.43 -1.79
C VAL A 76 -0.83 -5.41 -0.61
N GLU A 77 0.41 -5.78 -0.88
CA GLU A 77 1.55 -5.63 0.02
C GLU A 77 2.42 -4.45 -0.45
N TYR A 78 3.42 -4.09 0.33
CA TYR A 78 4.37 -3.02 0.01
C TYR A 78 5.78 -3.59 -0.01
N THR A 79 6.56 -3.27 -1.05
CA THR A 79 7.86 -3.90 -1.32
C THR A 79 8.81 -3.88 -0.12
N GLY A 80 8.89 -2.77 0.59
CA GLY A 80 9.77 -2.59 1.75
C GLY A 80 9.45 -3.51 2.94
N ASN A 81 8.22 -4.00 3.06
CA ASN A 81 7.85 -4.91 4.15
C ASN A 81 8.58 -6.25 4.07
N ALA A 82 9.03 -6.67 2.88
CA ALA A 82 9.81 -7.88 2.73
C ALA A 82 11.16 -7.84 3.49
N ALA A 83 11.70 -6.65 3.69
CA ALA A 83 12.89 -6.45 4.53
C ALA A 83 12.71 -7.06 5.93
N PHE A 84 11.52 -6.91 6.50
CA PHE A 84 11.16 -7.43 7.82
C PHE A 84 10.72 -8.89 7.75
N PHE A 85 9.99 -9.30 6.72
CA PHE A 85 9.54 -10.70 6.56
C PHE A 85 10.71 -11.68 6.50
N PHE A 86 11.83 -11.25 5.92
CA PHE A 86 13.00 -12.09 5.69
C PHE A 86 14.21 -11.71 6.56
N ASN A 87 14.04 -10.82 7.55
CA ASN A 87 15.11 -10.34 8.44
C ASN A 87 16.31 -9.73 7.69
N LEU A 88 16.05 -9.00 6.60
CA LEU A 88 17.06 -8.38 5.73
C LEU A 88 16.95 -6.85 5.72
N ALA A 89 16.56 -6.23 6.86
CA ALA A 89 16.30 -4.79 6.93
C ALA A 89 17.50 -3.90 6.53
N SER A 90 18.71 -4.40 6.66
CA SER A 90 19.94 -3.68 6.31
C SER A 90 20.37 -3.82 4.84
N ASP A 91 19.66 -4.63 4.03
CA ASP A 91 20.03 -4.82 2.61
C ASP A 91 19.71 -3.54 1.80
N PRO A 92 20.71 -2.95 1.10
CA PRO A 92 20.51 -1.72 0.34
C PRO A 92 19.56 -1.88 -0.85
N ALA A 93 19.24 -3.10 -1.25
CA ALA A 93 18.27 -3.35 -2.32
C ALA A 93 16.90 -2.73 -2.01
N TRP A 94 16.51 -2.63 -0.74
CA TRP A 94 15.22 -2.07 -0.35
C TRP A 94 15.07 -0.57 -0.63
N LYS A 95 16.17 0.14 -0.84
CA LYS A 95 16.20 1.58 -1.19
C LYS A 95 16.01 1.85 -2.69
N ASP A 96 15.83 0.81 -3.48
CA ASP A 96 15.64 0.85 -4.93
C ASP A 96 14.39 0.01 -5.26
N LEU A 97 13.47 0.57 -6.05
CA LEU A 97 12.20 -0.08 -6.37
C LEU A 97 12.42 -1.45 -7.05
N ASP A 98 13.22 -1.46 -8.10
CA ASP A 98 13.38 -2.67 -8.91
C ASP A 98 14.16 -3.76 -8.18
N LYS A 99 15.23 -3.38 -7.47
CA LYS A 99 16.03 -4.35 -6.70
C LYS A 99 15.25 -4.90 -5.51
N GLY A 100 14.52 -4.04 -4.77
CA GLY A 100 13.68 -4.46 -3.65
C GLY A 100 12.54 -5.38 -4.10
N TYR A 101 11.87 -5.03 -5.20
CA TYR A 101 10.85 -5.88 -5.79
C TYR A 101 11.40 -7.25 -6.22
N GLN A 102 12.52 -7.29 -6.95
CA GLN A 102 13.13 -8.54 -7.41
C GLN A 102 13.58 -9.42 -6.23
N LEU A 103 14.20 -8.81 -5.22
CA LEU A 103 14.63 -9.53 -4.01
C LEU A 103 13.43 -10.09 -3.25
N GLY A 104 12.43 -9.28 -2.93
CA GLY A 104 11.23 -9.67 -2.19
C GLY A 104 10.43 -10.74 -2.92
N SER A 105 10.18 -10.55 -4.21
CA SER A 105 9.46 -11.50 -5.06
C SER A 105 10.15 -12.88 -5.09
N ARG A 106 11.47 -12.89 -5.27
CA ARG A 106 12.25 -14.14 -5.29
C ARG A 106 12.18 -14.88 -3.94
N LEU A 107 12.42 -14.16 -2.85
CA LEU A 107 12.41 -14.74 -1.50
C LEU A 107 11.04 -15.31 -1.16
N ASP A 108 9.99 -14.58 -1.46
CA ASP A 108 8.62 -14.96 -1.13
C ASP A 108 8.13 -16.15 -1.96
N TYR A 109 8.47 -16.18 -3.22
CA TYR A 109 8.18 -17.34 -4.06
C TYR A 109 8.92 -18.60 -3.58
N GLN A 110 10.19 -18.47 -3.22
CA GLN A 110 10.99 -19.60 -2.70
C GLN A 110 10.41 -20.15 -1.39
N ALA A 111 10.10 -19.27 -0.44
CA ALA A 111 9.68 -19.66 0.90
C ALA A 111 8.21 -20.09 0.97
N HIS A 112 7.31 -19.41 0.24
CA HIS A 112 5.86 -19.54 0.49
C HIS A 112 5.03 -19.74 -0.78
N LYS A 113 5.65 -19.78 -1.98
CA LYS A 113 4.93 -19.83 -3.27
C LYS A 113 3.94 -18.69 -3.45
N ILE A 114 4.31 -17.51 -2.96
CA ILE A 114 3.60 -16.26 -3.16
C ILE A 114 4.24 -15.53 -4.35
N VAL A 115 3.41 -15.19 -5.32
CA VAL A 115 3.82 -14.48 -6.55
C VAL A 115 3.54 -12.99 -6.36
N TRP A 116 4.54 -12.16 -6.56
CA TRP A 116 4.38 -10.72 -6.61
C TRP A 116 4.07 -10.30 -8.04
N LEU A 117 2.96 -9.59 -8.24
CA LEU A 117 2.58 -9.06 -9.55
C LEU A 117 3.30 -7.74 -9.84
N THR A 118 2.83 -6.97 -10.83
CA THR A 118 3.42 -5.68 -11.17
C THR A 118 3.29 -4.68 -10.02
N PRO A 119 4.37 -4.07 -9.52
CA PRO A 119 4.30 -3.02 -8.53
C PRO A 119 3.82 -1.69 -9.13
N ALA A 120 3.27 -0.80 -8.30
CA ALA A 120 3.00 0.58 -8.69
C ALA A 120 4.29 1.41 -8.73
N ASN A 121 4.29 2.47 -9.54
CA ASN A 121 5.37 3.47 -9.55
C ASN A 121 5.07 4.59 -8.53
N ALA A 122 5.01 4.21 -7.27
CA ALA A 122 4.77 5.09 -6.13
C ALA A 122 5.35 4.44 -4.88
N SER A 123 5.53 5.21 -3.81
CA SER A 123 6.00 4.70 -2.52
C SER A 123 5.12 5.23 -1.40
N ASN A 124 4.65 4.36 -0.52
CA ASN A 124 3.90 4.67 0.69
C ASN A 124 4.84 4.53 1.90
N ALA A 125 5.87 5.36 1.96
CA ALA A 125 6.83 5.36 3.07
C ALA A 125 6.35 6.25 4.22
N TRP A 126 6.82 5.98 5.43
CA TRP A 126 6.76 6.98 6.50
C TRP A 126 7.61 8.20 6.15
N ALA A 127 7.07 9.37 6.44
CA ALA A 127 7.75 10.64 6.26
C ALA A 127 7.40 11.60 7.40
N LEU A 128 8.13 12.70 7.47
CA LEU A 128 7.79 13.84 8.31
C LEU A 128 7.23 14.96 7.43
N ALA A 129 6.13 15.54 7.87
CA ALA A 129 5.54 16.72 7.23
C ALA A 129 5.49 17.86 8.24
N VAL A 130 5.97 19.03 7.84
CA VAL A 130 6.04 20.25 8.67
C VAL A 130 5.01 21.24 8.19
N ARG A 131 4.36 21.96 9.10
CA ARG A 131 3.43 23.04 8.75
C ARG A 131 4.12 24.05 7.81
N GLU A 132 3.40 24.49 6.79
CA GLU A 132 3.98 25.40 5.78
C GLU A 132 4.40 26.77 6.36
N ASP A 133 3.67 27.27 7.38
CA ASP A 133 4.03 28.52 8.08
C ASP A 133 5.30 28.38 8.94
N VAL A 134 5.72 27.17 9.25
CA VAL A 134 7.01 26.86 9.88
C VAL A 134 8.07 26.49 8.84
N ALA A 135 7.71 25.69 7.84
CA ALA A 135 8.63 25.20 6.84
C ALA A 135 9.20 26.32 5.93
N LYS A 136 8.31 27.20 5.43
CA LYS A 136 8.70 28.29 4.50
C LYS A 136 9.74 29.25 5.10
N PRO A 137 9.52 29.86 6.29
CA PRO A 137 10.49 30.79 6.87
C PRO A 137 11.83 30.16 7.21
N ASN A 138 11.83 28.83 7.53
CA ASN A 138 13.04 28.11 7.92
C ASN A 138 13.69 27.34 6.76
N GLY A 139 13.18 27.45 5.53
CA GLY A 139 13.72 26.81 4.35
C GLY A 139 13.69 25.28 4.39
N LEU A 140 12.72 24.68 5.10
CA LEU A 140 12.61 23.24 5.27
C LEU A 140 11.97 22.59 4.04
N ASN A 141 12.76 21.89 3.24
CA ASN A 141 12.30 21.14 2.09
C ASN A 141 12.73 19.66 2.16
N THR A 142 13.86 19.38 2.83
CA THR A 142 14.46 18.06 2.91
C THR A 142 14.63 17.62 4.36
N MET A 143 14.84 16.33 4.57
CA MET A 143 15.21 15.79 5.89
C MET A 143 16.57 16.31 6.34
N SER A 144 17.51 16.62 5.43
CA SER A 144 18.76 17.30 5.76
C SER A 144 18.55 18.72 6.31
N ASP A 145 17.58 19.48 5.75
CA ASP A 145 17.20 20.80 6.30
C ASP A 145 16.62 20.65 7.71
N PHE A 146 15.71 19.68 7.86
CA PHE A 146 15.07 19.39 9.14
C PHE A 146 16.09 19.00 10.23
N GLY A 147 17.05 18.13 9.90
CA GLY A 147 18.10 17.72 10.83
C GLY A 147 18.90 18.92 11.34
N ARG A 148 19.29 19.85 10.45
CA ARG A 148 19.97 21.10 10.83
C ARG A 148 19.11 22.01 11.69
N TRP A 149 17.83 22.14 11.35
CA TRP A 149 16.88 22.97 12.09
C TRP A 149 16.67 22.45 13.52
N VAL A 150 16.43 21.14 13.68
CA VAL A 150 16.25 20.51 15.00
C VAL A 150 17.52 20.61 15.86
N SER A 151 18.70 20.31 15.27
CA SER A 151 19.99 20.39 15.98
C SER A 151 20.35 21.82 16.34
N GLY A 152 19.83 22.82 15.65
CA GLY A 152 19.95 24.24 15.96
C GLY A 152 19.07 24.72 17.12
N GLY A 153 18.33 23.84 17.79
CA GLY A 153 17.47 24.17 18.93
C GLY A 153 16.06 24.64 18.57
N ALA A 154 15.54 24.20 17.43
CA ALA A 154 14.22 24.57 16.99
C ALA A 154 13.11 24.17 17.97
N ALA A 155 12.05 24.97 18.03
CA ALA A 155 10.82 24.67 18.76
C ALA A 155 9.97 23.64 17.96
N LEU A 156 10.39 22.38 18.00
CA LEU A 156 9.75 21.26 17.34
C LEU A 156 8.80 20.52 18.30
N VAL A 157 7.58 20.24 17.83
CA VAL A 157 6.69 19.26 18.43
C VAL A 157 6.13 18.36 17.32
N LEU A 158 6.48 17.07 17.37
CA LEU A 158 6.09 16.04 16.40
C LEU A 158 4.93 15.19 16.92
N ALA A 159 3.81 15.18 16.21
CA ALA A 159 2.76 14.18 16.41
C ALA A 159 3.10 12.91 15.63
N CYS A 160 3.10 11.76 16.30
CA CYS A 160 3.42 10.47 15.68
C CYS A 160 2.67 9.32 16.35
N SER A 161 2.65 8.15 15.71
CA SER A 161 2.16 6.92 16.32
C SER A 161 3.17 6.33 17.31
N ALA A 162 2.70 5.50 18.24
CA ALA A 162 3.58 4.76 19.15
C ALA A 162 4.50 3.80 18.38
N GLU A 163 4.03 3.22 17.27
CA GLU A 163 4.83 2.37 16.40
C GLU A 163 6.02 3.15 15.81
N PHE A 164 5.76 4.32 15.23
CA PHE A 164 6.82 5.17 14.66
C PHE A 164 7.80 5.65 15.72
N ALA A 165 7.32 6.14 16.86
CA ALA A 165 8.16 6.65 17.95
C ALA A 165 9.16 5.61 18.47
N ASN A 166 8.78 4.31 18.43
CA ASN A 166 9.62 3.20 18.88
C ASN A 166 10.32 2.45 17.74
N SER A 167 10.17 2.90 16.49
CA SER A 167 10.66 2.17 15.31
C SER A 167 12.17 2.34 15.10
N SER A 168 12.75 1.37 14.40
CA SER A 168 14.12 1.50 13.84
C SER A 168 14.17 2.58 12.75
N THR A 169 13.05 2.87 12.10
CA THR A 169 12.89 3.92 11.09
C THR A 169 13.22 5.29 11.66
N LEU A 170 12.59 5.69 12.78
CA LEU A 170 12.90 6.96 13.42
C LEU A 170 14.40 7.03 13.84
N ARG A 171 14.94 5.95 14.41
CA ARG A 171 16.37 5.91 14.80
C ARG A 171 17.31 6.04 13.62
N SER A 172 16.93 5.45 12.46
CA SER A 172 17.70 5.61 11.22
C SER A 172 17.67 7.04 10.72
N LEU A 173 16.50 7.68 10.69
CA LEU A 173 16.36 9.10 10.33
C LEU A 173 17.19 10.00 11.23
N GLU A 174 17.10 9.83 12.56
CA GLU A 174 17.88 10.58 13.54
C GLU A 174 19.38 10.47 13.26
N LYS A 175 19.86 9.25 13.02
CA LYS A 175 21.27 8.98 12.73
C LYS A 175 21.71 9.57 11.40
N THR A 176 20.93 9.34 10.33
CA THR A 176 21.29 9.74 8.96
C THR A 176 21.29 11.24 8.80
N TYR A 177 20.34 11.93 9.44
CA TYR A 177 20.15 13.38 9.31
C TYR A 177 20.72 14.19 10.48
N GLY A 178 21.34 13.52 11.45
CA GLY A 178 22.11 14.16 12.52
C GLY A 178 21.25 14.94 13.52
N PHE A 179 20.07 14.44 13.89
CA PHE A 179 19.25 15.03 14.94
C PHE A 179 18.84 13.98 15.97
N THR A 180 18.31 14.42 17.09
CA THR A 180 17.73 13.54 18.12
C THR A 180 16.50 14.23 18.70
N LEU A 181 15.39 13.51 18.80
CA LEU A 181 14.17 14.01 19.40
C LEU A 181 14.16 13.72 20.90
N ARG A 182 13.79 14.72 21.67
CA ARG A 182 13.56 14.57 23.10
C ARG A 182 12.13 14.11 23.36
N PRO A 183 11.86 13.44 24.49
CA PRO A 183 10.49 13.00 24.85
C PRO A 183 9.46 14.14 24.87
N ASP A 184 9.86 15.35 25.29
CA ASP A 184 9.01 16.54 25.33
C ASP A 184 8.66 17.10 23.94
N GLN A 185 9.34 16.66 22.90
CA GLN A 185 9.07 17.01 21.51
C GLN A 185 8.12 16.02 20.80
N LEU A 186 7.66 14.97 21.48
CA LEU A 186 6.83 13.93 20.90
C LEU A 186 5.43 13.94 21.50
N ILE A 187 4.42 14.08 20.66
CA ILE A 187 3.02 13.79 20.97
C ILE A 187 2.68 12.42 20.38
N VAL A 188 2.69 11.39 21.23
CA VAL A 188 2.40 10.02 20.80
C VAL A 188 0.90 9.79 20.85
N LEU A 189 0.30 9.54 19.66
CA LEU A 189 -1.13 9.31 19.51
C LEU A 189 -1.42 7.80 19.43
N ALA A 190 -2.57 7.40 19.96
CA ALA A 190 -3.04 6.03 19.85
C ALA A 190 -3.49 5.71 18.43
N GLY A 191 -3.19 4.51 17.96
CA GLY A 191 -3.52 4.05 16.61
C GLY A 191 -2.39 4.24 15.59
N GLY A 192 -2.59 3.69 14.41
CA GLY A 192 -1.63 3.75 13.28
C GLY A 192 -2.12 4.62 12.13
N ASP A 193 -3.26 5.30 12.28
CA ASP A 193 -3.83 6.19 11.27
C ASP A 193 -3.21 7.58 11.36
N THR A 194 -2.64 8.02 10.26
CA THR A 194 -1.98 9.33 10.14
C THR A 194 -2.93 10.52 10.09
N SER A 195 -4.24 10.30 9.91
CA SER A 195 -5.23 11.38 9.98
C SER A 195 -5.18 12.13 11.31
N ALA A 196 -4.93 11.40 12.41
CA ALA A 196 -4.81 12.00 13.74
C ALA A 196 -3.53 12.85 13.89
N THR A 197 -2.39 12.41 13.34
CA THR A 197 -1.13 13.15 13.39
C THR A 197 -1.17 14.39 12.49
N ILE A 198 -1.75 14.26 11.29
CA ILE A 198 -1.97 15.37 10.35
C ILE A 198 -2.87 16.43 11.00
N ARG A 199 -3.99 16.03 11.59
CA ARG A 199 -4.90 16.93 12.27
C ARG A 199 -4.24 17.65 13.45
N ALA A 200 -3.49 16.91 14.27
CA ALA A 200 -2.77 17.50 15.40
C ALA A 200 -1.80 18.62 14.96
N ALA A 201 -1.10 18.41 13.85
CA ALA A 201 -0.23 19.44 13.28
C ALA A 201 -1.01 20.60 12.67
N ALA A 202 -2.07 20.33 11.89
CA ALA A 202 -2.92 21.35 11.28
C ALA A 202 -3.54 22.29 12.32
N GLU A 203 -4.07 21.72 13.40
CA GLU A 203 -4.75 22.45 14.49
C GLU A 203 -3.76 22.97 15.57
N GLN A 204 -2.48 22.68 15.45
CA GLN A 204 -1.44 23.04 16.44
C GLN A 204 -1.74 22.49 17.85
N THR A 205 -2.39 21.35 17.94
CA THR A 205 -2.73 20.72 19.20
C THR A 205 -1.48 20.54 20.07
N ASN A 206 -1.47 21.08 21.29
CA ASN A 206 -0.33 21.08 22.19
C ASN A 206 0.98 21.63 21.57
N GLY A 207 0.88 22.58 20.63
CA GLY A 207 2.02 23.18 19.96
C GLY A 207 2.61 22.33 18.83
N THR A 208 1.91 21.27 18.40
CA THR A 208 2.36 20.40 17.29
C THR A 208 2.54 21.20 16.01
N ASN A 209 3.70 21.09 15.38
CA ASN A 209 4.03 21.75 14.13
C ASN A 209 4.59 20.77 13.07
N THR A 210 4.77 19.53 13.43
CA THR A 210 5.28 18.46 12.57
C THR A 210 4.44 17.21 12.78
N ALA A 211 4.14 16.48 11.73
CA ALA A 211 3.40 15.23 11.75
C ALA A 211 4.22 14.09 11.12
N MET A 212 4.16 12.91 11.71
CA MET A 212 4.46 11.67 11.00
C MET A 212 3.29 11.39 10.06
N VAL A 213 3.61 11.11 8.80
CA VAL A 213 2.67 10.88 7.69
C VAL A 213 3.11 9.69 6.86
N TYR A 214 2.21 9.19 6.01
CA TYR A 214 2.61 8.41 4.84
C TYR A 214 2.74 9.34 3.62
N THR A 215 3.71 9.09 2.76
CA THR A 215 3.94 9.93 1.57
C THR A 215 2.76 9.94 0.59
N THR A 216 1.84 9.00 0.70
CA THR A 216 0.60 8.93 -0.10
C THR A 216 -0.64 9.46 0.61
N ASP A 217 -0.51 10.02 1.81
CA ASP A 217 -1.66 10.63 2.52
C ASP A 217 -2.22 11.82 1.75
N GLY A 218 -3.52 11.81 1.51
CA GLY A 218 -4.21 12.87 0.76
C GLY A 218 -4.44 14.13 1.57
N ALA A 219 -4.64 14.01 2.87
CA ALA A 219 -4.94 15.12 3.77
C ALA A 219 -3.81 16.16 3.93
N ILE A 220 -2.59 15.85 3.48
CA ILE A 220 -1.39 16.67 3.72
C ILE A 220 -1.50 18.06 3.10
N VAL A 221 -2.00 18.11 1.85
CA VAL A 221 -2.09 19.37 1.09
C VAL A 221 -3.12 20.32 1.72
N GLU A 222 -4.32 19.81 2.01
CA GLU A 222 -5.38 20.61 2.65
C GLU A 222 -5.03 21.04 4.08
N ALA A 223 -4.27 20.21 4.79
CA ALA A 223 -3.76 20.51 6.11
C ALA A 223 -2.61 21.54 6.12
N HIS A 224 -2.23 22.08 4.94
CA HIS A 224 -1.10 22.99 4.77
C HIS A 224 0.20 22.45 5.38
N LEU A 225 0.46 21.16 5.21
CA LEU A 225 1.69 20.51 5.60
C LEU A 225 2.58 20.27 4.38
N ARG A 226 3.88 20.37 4.59
CA ARG A 226 4.91 20.07 3.59
C ARG A 226 5.62 18.78 3.97
N ILE A 227 5.55 17.77 3.12
CA ILE A 227 6.39 16.57 3.24
C ILE A 227 7.85 16.98 3.02
N LEU A 228 8.72 16.47 3.88
CA LEU A 228 10.17 16.63 3.73
C LEU A 228 10.71 15.49 2.85
N ASP A 229 11.50 15.86 1.85
CA ASP A 229 12.16 14.90 0.96
C ASP A 229 13.27 14.15 1.71
N ASP A 230 13.29 12.81 1.57
CA ASP A 230 14.34 11.93 2.09
C ASP A 230 15.57 11.98 1.16
N ASP A 231 16.26 13.15 1.13
CA ASP A 231 17.34 13.49 0.20
C ASP A 231 18.59 12.61 0.31
N ARG A 232 18.69 11.75 1.33
CA ARG A 232 19.76 10.74 1.48
C ARG A 232 19.26 9.32 1.29
N HIS A 233 18.00 9.16 0.88
CA HIS A 233 17.38 7.86 0.65
C HIS A 233 17.57 6.88 1.83
N ASP A 234 17.25 7.34 3.04
CA ASP A 234 17.39 6.52 4.24
C ASP A 234 16.32 5.42 4.31
N GLN A 235 15.12 5.73 3.84
CA GLN A 235 13.99 4.82 3.94
C GLN A 235 13.94 3.79 2.81
N PRO A 236 13.45 2.57 3.09
CA PRO A 236 13.08 1.63 2.03
C PRO A 236 11.99 2.21 1.12
N VAL A 237 11.93 1.73 -0.11
CA VAL A 237 10.82 2.00 -1.03
C VAL A 237 9.67 1.06 -0.70
N TYR A 238 8.50 1.62 -0.42
CA TYR A 238 7.26 0.89 -0.12
C TYR A 238 6.27 0.98 -1.28
N ALA A 239 6.63 0.42 -2.43
CA ALA A 239 5.72 0.41 -3.58
C ALA A 239 4.57 -0.58 -3.36
N PRO A 240 3.30 -0.14 -3.57
CA PRO A 240 2.17 -1.06 -3.56
C PRO A 240 2.35 -2.16 -4.60
N VAL A 241 2.22 -3.41 -4.19
CA VAL A 241 2.38 -4.58 -5.06
C VAL A 241 1.33 -5.63 -4.72
N PRO A 242 0.47 -6.04 -5.66
CA PRO A 242 -0.44 -7.15 -5.42
C PRO A 242 0.35 -8.45 -5.29
N ILE A 243 0.10 -9.20 -4.23
CA ILE A 243 0.68 -10.52 -4.02
C ILE A 243 -0.42 -11.58 -4.01
N ILE A 244 -0.16 -12.69 -4.71
CA ILE A 244 -1.14 -13.76 -4.94
C ILE A 244 -0.49 -15.13 -4.70
N ARG A 245 -1.26 -16.07 -4.16
CA ARG A 245 -0.80 -17.45 -4.02
C ARG A 245 -0.65 -18.12 -5.39
N GLU A 246 0.46 -18.82 -5.63
CA GLU A 246 0.69 -19.54 -6.89
C GLU A 246 -0.44 -20.52 -7.21
N SER A 247 -0.96 -21.21 -6.19
CA SER A 247 -2.05 -22.18 -6.34
C SER A 247 -3.35 -21.57 -6.91
N VAL A 248 -3.54 -20.24 -6.75
CA VAL A 248 -4.68 -19.49 -7.25
C VAL A 248 -4.36 -18.84 -8.60
N LEU A 249 -3.14 -18.34 -8.77
CA LEU A 249 -2.70 -17.74 -10.02
C LEU A 249 -2.59 -18.77 -11.16
N ARG A 250 -2.10 -19.97 -10.87
CA ARG A 250 -1.87 -21.02 -11.88
C ARG A 250 -3.16 -21.39 -12.66
N PRO A 251 -4.33 -21.62 -12.04
CA PRO A 251 -5.59 -21.85 -12.77
C PRO A 251 -6.17 -20.56 -13.39
N ASN A 252 -5.74 -19.37 -12.94
CA ASN A 252 -6.24 -18.07 -13.39
C ASN A 252 -5.10 -17.16 -13.87
N PRO A 253 -4.25 -17.55 -14.84
CA PRO A 253 -3.05 -16.80 -15.21
C PRO A 253 -3.37 -15.39 -15.76
N ARG A 254 -4.56 -15.21 -16.34
CA ARG A 254 -5.05 -13.90 -16.82
C ARG A 254 -5.17 -12.85 -15.71
N SER A 255 -5.24 -13.26 -14.43
CA SER A 255 -5.32 -12.32 -13.29
C SER A 255 -4.16 -11.33 -13.31
N ALA A 256 -2.94 -11.78 -13.61
CA ALA A 256 -1.78 -10.91 -13.69
C ALA A 256 -1.89 -9.87 -14.81
N GLU A 257 -2.38 -10.27 -15.99
CA GLU A 257 -2.58 -9.40 -17.15
C GLU A 257 -3.69 -8.37 -16.91
N ILE A 258 -4.77 -8.79 -16.25
CA ILE A 258 -5.91 -7.93 -15.89
C ILE A 258 -5.48 -6.85 -14.87
N ILE A 259 -4.66 -7.22 -13.88
CA ILE A 259 -4.22 -6.31 -12.80
C ILE A 259 -3.12 -5.36 -13.26
N LYS A 260 -2.25 -5.78 -14.18
CA LYS A 260 -1.08 -5.00 -14.60
C LYS A 260 -1.39 -3.56 -15.04
N PRO A 261 -2.36 -3.27 -15.92
CA PRO A 261 -2.67 -1.91 -16.34
C PRO A 261 -3.10 -1.00 -15.18
N LEU A 262 -3.84 -1.54 -14.19
CA LEU A 262 -4.20 -0.81 -12.99
C LEU A 262 -2.94 -0.37 -12.23
N MET A 263 -2.06 -1.30 -11.91
CA MET A 263 -0.86 -0.98 -11.13
C MET A 263 0.06 0.00 -11.84
N GLN A 264 0.19 -0.12 -13.16
CA GLN A 264 0.96 0.82 -13.99
C GLN A 264 0.34 2.22 -14.09
N SER A 265 -0.97 2.35 -13.83
CA SER A 265 -1.66 3.65 -13.87
C SER A 265 -1.39 4.51 -12.64
N PHE A 266 -0.93 3.92 -11.52
CA PHE A 266 -0.69 4.65 -10.28
C PHE A 266 0.58 5.50 -10.33
N THR A 267 0.45 6.70 -9.81
CA THR A 267 1.54 7.63 -9.48
C THR A 267 1.35 8.09 -8.05
N GLN A 268 2.37 8.67 -7.45
CA GLN A 268 2.30 9.25 -6.09
C GLN A 268 1.08 10.19 -5.95
N ALA A 269 0.94 11.14 -6.86
CA ALA A 269 -0.15 12.13 -6.84
C ALA A 269 -1.54 11.49 -7.02
N LYS A 270 -1.65 10.42 -7.81
CA LYS A 270 -2.93 9.71 -7.95
C LYS A 270 -3.33 8.98 -6.67
N LEU A 271 -2.38 8.32 -6.01
CA LEU A 271 -2.65 7.65 -4.74
C LEU A 271 -3.03 8.66 -3.65
N GLN A 272 -2.33 9.80 -3.56
CA GLN A 272 -2.72 10.88 -2.65
C GLN A 272 -4.16 11.33 -2.88
N ARG A 273 -4.54 11.56 -4.14
CA ARG A 273 -5.91 11.99 -4.48
C ARG A 273 -6.98 10.94 -4.18
N LEU A 274 -6.68 9.66 -4.36
CA LEU A 274 -7.59 8.57 -3.99
C LEU A 274 -7.73 8.45 -2.47
N ASN A 275 -6.64 8.58 -1.73
CA ASN A 275 -6.64 8.55 -0.28
C ASN A 275 -7.37 9.76 0.31
N GLU A 276 -7.23 10.95 -0.29
CA GLU A 276 -7.95 12.17 0.08
C GLU A 276 -9.47 11.96 0.11
N ARG A 277 -10.04 11.37 -0.93
CA ARG A 277 -11.47 11.07 -1.03
C ARG A 277 -11.99 10.22 0.12
N VAL A 278 -11.19 9.26 0.57
CA VAL A 278 -11.59 8.41 1.73
C VAL A 278 -11.29 9.09 3.06
N GLN A 279 -10.12 9.69 3.20
CA GLN A 279 -9.64 10.24 4.48
C GLN A 279 -10.31 11.57 4.86
N MET A 280 -10.59 12.42 3.86
CA MET A 280 -11.13 13.76 4.06
C MET A 280 -12.62 13.85 3.72
N ASP A 281 -13.01 13.35 2.55
CA ASP A 281 -14.39 13.44 2.08
C ASP A 281 -15.29 12.33 2.66
N GLY A 282 -14.69 11.32 3.32
CA GLY A 282 -15.42 10.21 3.94
C GLY A 282 -16.08 9.27 2.93
N GLU A 283 -15.62 9.27 1.67
CA GLU A 283 -16.15 8.38 0.64
C GLU A 283 -15.80 6.91 0.96
N ALA A 284 -16.69 6.00 0.60
CA ALA A 284 -16.43 4.58 0.78
C ALA A 284 -15.36 4.09 -0.21
N PRO A 285 -14.38 3.27 0.23
CA PRO A 285 -13.29 2.77 -0.62
C PRO A 285 -13.77 2.10 -1.91
N ASN A 286 -14.88 1.35 -1.87
CA ASN A 286 -15.46 0.70 -3.06
C ASN A 286 -16.00 1.71 -4.08
N ALA A 287 -16.59 2.82 -3.65
CA ALA A 287 -17.08 3.87 -4.55
C ALA A 287 -15.89 4.56 -5.24
N VAL A 288 -14.86 4.94 -4.48
CA VAL A 288 -13.62 5.55 -4.99
C VAL A 288 -12.93 4.60 -6.00
N ALA A 289 -12.91 3.30 -5.70
CA ALA A 289 -12.33 2.27 -6.57
C ALA A 289 -13.10 2.15 -7.88
N GLU A 290 -14.43 2.07 -7.83
CA GLU A 290 -15.28 1.93 -9.02
C GLU A 290 -15.15 3.15 -9.94
N ASP A 291 -15.20 4.36 -9.38
CA ASP A 291 -15.05 5.61 -10.13
C ASP A 291 -13.70 5.69 -10.84
N TYR A 292 -12.62 5.37 -10.12
CA TYR A 292 -11.29 5.38 -10.70
C TYR A 292 -11.17 4.40 -11.85
N LEU A 293 -11.65 3.17 -11.68
CA LEU A 293 -11.58 2.14 -12.72
C LEU A 293 -12.38 2.53 -13.96
N LYS A 294 -13.55 3.15 -13.80
CA LYS A 294 -14.35 3.68 -14.91
C LYS A 294 -13.63 4.82 -15.63
N ALA A 295 -13.10 5.79 -14.87
CA ALA A 295 -12.36 6.94 -15.43
C ALA A 295 -11.09 6.51 -16.16
N ALA A 296 -10.43 5.44 -15.69
CA ALA A 296 -9.25 4.86 -16.33
C ALA A 296 -9.57 3.94 -17.53
N GLY A 297 -10.85 3.70 -17.84
CA GLY A 297 -11.29 2.80 -18.91
C GLY A 297 -10.98 1.32 -18.63
N LEU A 298 -10.77 0.96 -17.36
CA LEU A 298 -10.46 -0.41 -16.93
C LEU A 298 -11.72 -1.22 -16.58
N LEU A 299 -12.85 -0.56 -16.34
CA LEU A 299 -14.20 -1.16 -16.32
C LEU A 299 -14.98 -0.62 -17.50
N GLY A 300 -15.66 -1.52 -18.24
CA GLY A 300 -16.59 -1.12 -19.29
C GLY A 300 -17.70 -0.22 -18.71
N SER A 301 -18.07 0.82 -19.44
CA SER A 301 -19.32 1.53 -19.17
C SER A 301 -20.48 0.53 -19.33
N ARG A 302 -21.23 0.29 -18.27
CA ARG A 302 -22.51 -0.46 -18.33
C ARG A 302 -23.54 0.33 -19.09
#